data_726e963054ff314e721b56533dbe3a40
#
_entry.id   726e963054ff314e721b56533dbe3a40
#
_cell.length_a   1.000
_cell.length_b   1.000
_cell.length_c   1.000
_cell.angle_alpha   90.00
_cell.angle_beta   90.00
_cell.angle_gamma   90.00
#
_symmetry.space_group_name_H-M   'P 1'
#
loop_
_entity.id
_entity.type
_entity.pdbx_description
1 polymer ?
#
loop_
_entity_poly.entity_id
_entity_poly.type
_entity_poly.pdbx_seq_one_letter_code
_entity_poly.pdbx_strand_id
1 'polypeptide(L)'
;MKCWGDAGQGFLGNDYIWTEFWTPQNVNLQAEGGAYLAIETASFGHHSCTIMTDYTVKCWGEAGHGQLGHGAHWGWHTNPFFAVMGNVTPIEIAAGYHHTCSIYDDLNLYCWGDNLNGQVGNNASIGDEHVDAGYPTLIPLPQNQTAVAVNLGGDSSCAILENGSGMCWGYNENGQLGDGTDTHRNVPTPLTVIPQNRTLAALAVGTNSTCAILDNGSVACWGLNDMGQFGDGTYTSSNSSAA
;
A
#
# COMPACT_ATOMS: atom_id res chain seq x y z
N MET A 1 -14.37 -15.59 2.21
CA MET A 1 -14.29 -14.15 1.92
C MET A 1 -15.34 -13.77 0.89
N LYS A 2 -15.88 -12.55 0.97
CA LYS A 2 -16.88 -12.06 0.02
C LYS A 2 -16.52 -10.63 -0.40
N CYS A 3 -16.68 -10.33 -1.68
CA CYS A 3 -16.53 -9.00 -2.27
C CYS A 3 -17.79 -8.63 -3.05
N TRP A 4 -18.04 -7.33 -3.21
CA TRP A 4 -19.15 -6.80 -4.00
C TRP A 4 -18.76 -5.42 -4.57
N GLY A 5 -19.52 -4.98 -5.58
CA GLY A 5 -19.29 -3.74 -6.31
C GLY A 5 -18.99 -4.00 -7.78
N ASP A 6 -18.14 -3.19 -8.37
CA ASP A 6 -17.68 -3.35 -9.75
C ASP A 6 -16.80 -4.60 -9.88
N ALA A 7 -17.11 -5.48 -10.84
CA ALA A 7 -16.29 -6.64 -11.21
C ALA A 7 -15.48 -6.39 -12.49
N GLY A 8 -15.50 -5.19 -13.04
CA GLY A 8 -14.67 -4.82 -14.19
C GLY A 8 -13.22 -5.21 -13.92
N GLN A 9 -12.54 -5.79 -14.86
CA GLN A 9 -11.13 -6.17 -14.72
C GLN A 9 -10.83 -7.23 -13.59
N GLY A 10 -11.83 -8.01 -13.16
CA GLY A 10 -11.63 -9.09 -12.20
C GLY A 10 -11.50 -8.68 -10.73
N PHE A 11 -11.89 -7.45 -10.37
CA PHE A 11 -11.72 -6.89 -9.01
C PHE A 11 -12.36 -7.70 -7.89
N LEU A 12 -13.36 -8.51 -8.19
CA LEU A 12 -14.06 -9.32 -7.18
C LEU A 12 -13.44 -10.70 -6.95
N GLY A 13 -12.48 -11.15 -7.77
CA GLY A 13 -11.82 -12.45 -7.62
C GLY A 13 -12.75 -13.65 -7.75
N ASN A 14 -13.77 -13.59 -8.61
CA ASN A 14 -14.87 -14.55 -8.70
C ASN A 14 -15.19 -15.01 -10.12
N ASP A 15 -14.22 -14.96 -11.04
CA ASP A 15 -14.34 -15.31 -12.47
C ASP A 15 -15.21 -14.39 -13.33
N TYR A 16 -15.82 -13.35 -12.77
CA TYR A 16 -16.62 -12.39 -13.50
C TYR A 16 -15.81 -11.17 -13.91
N ILE A 17 -16.10 -10.65 -15.11
CA ILE A 17 -15.58 -9.38 -15.66
C ILE A 17 -16.75 -8.61 -16.26
N TRP A 18 -16.68 -7.27 -16.24
CA TRP A 18 -17.67 -6.37 -16.84
C TRP A 18 -19.07 -6.45 -16.23
N THR A 19 -19.18 -6.82 -14.95
CA THR A 19 -20.45 -6.97 -14.23
C THR A 19 -20.38 -6.25 -12.90
N GLU A 20 -21.47 -5.62 -12.48
CA GLU A 20 -21.61 -5.04 -11.13
C GLU A 20 -22.40 -6.01 -10.25
N PHE A 21 -21.94 -6.18 -9.02
CA PHE A 21 -22.63 -6.98 -8.01
C PHE A 21 -23.02 -6.12 -6.80
N TRP A 22 -24.29 -5.93 -6.61
CA TRP A 22 -24.86 -5.20 -5.46
C TRP A 22 -24.97 -6.06 -4.19
N THR A 23 -24.66 -7.35 -4.29
CA THR A 23 -24.69 -8.31 -3.19
C THR A 23 -23.33 -9.02 -3.07
N PRO A 24 -22.90 -9.38 -1.82
CA PRO A 24 -21.62 -10.02 -1.61
C PRO A 24 -21.45 -11.34 -2.36
N GLN A 25 -20.46 -11.40 -3.26
CA GLN A 25 -20.06 -12.57 -4.05
C GLN A 25 -18.91 -13.31 -3.36
N ASN A 26 -18.82 -14.64 -3.54
CA ASN A 26 -17.70 -15.40 -3.01
C ASN A 26 -16.44 -15.13 -3.86
N VAL A 27 -15.32 -14.83 -3.21
CA VAL A 27 -14.00 -14.81 -3.83
C VAL A 27 -13.53 -16.25 -4.01
N ASN A 28 -13.01 -16.59 -5.18
CA ASN A 28 -12.51 -17.94 -5.48
C ASN A 28 -11.10 -18.15 -4.90
N LEU A 29 -10.99 -18.33 -3.61
CA LEU A 29 -9.72 -18.55 -2.90
C LEU A 29 -9.26 -20.02 -2.91
N GLN A 30 -9.89 -20.89 -3.71
CA GLN A 30 -9.63 -22.33 -3.65
C GLN A 30 -8.15 -22.65 -3.94
N ALA A 31 -7.52 -23.30 -2.95
CA ALA A 31 -6.33 -24.10 -3.16
C ALA A 31 -6.73 -25.58 -3.32
N GLU A 32 -6.00 -26.35 -4.09
CA GLU A 32 -6.23 -27.79 -4.20
C GLU A 32 -6.12 -28.42 -2.81
N GLY A 33 -7.26 -28.84 -2.25
CA GLY A 33 -7.32 -29.73 -1.09
C GLY A 33 -7.51 -29.13 0.31
N GLY A 34 -7.79 -27.84 0.52
CA GLY A 34 -7.99 -27.27 1.85
C GLY A 34 -8.94 -26.06 1.90
N ALA A 35 -9.64 -25.91 3.03
CA ALA A 35 -10.42 -24.71 3.34
C ALA A 35 -9.52 -23.67 4.01
N TYR A 36 -8.75 -22.91 3.21
CA TYR A 36 -7.95 -21.80 3.73
C TYR A 36 -8.84 -20.56 3.89
N LEU A 37 -8.64 -19.84 4.98
CA LEU A 37 -9.34 -18.59 5.28
C LEU A 37 -8.41 -17.41 5.04
N ALA A 38 -8.99 -16.26 4.67
CA ALA A 38 -8.27 -15.01 4.66
C ALA A 38 -8.06 -14.52 6.10
N ILE A 39 -6.84 -14.12 6.45
CA ILE A 39 -6.49 -13.53 7.74
C ILE A 39 -6.56 -12.01 7.65
N GLU A 40 -5.98 -11.46 6.59
CA GLU A 40 -5.89 -10.03 6.34
C GLU A 40 -6.15 -9.74 4.87
N THR A 41 -6.66 -8.55 4.57
CA THR A 41 -7.03 -8.15 3.20
C THR A 41 -6.69 -6.70 2.97
N ALA A 42 -6.05 -6.42 1.86
CA ALA A 42 -5.81 -5.08 1.34
C ALA A 42 -6.50 -4.93 -0.02
N SER A 43 -7.17 -3.80 -0.22
CA SER A 43 -7.82 -3.46 -1.48
C SER A 43 -7.80 -1.96 -1.67
N PHE A 44 -7.23 -1.51 -2.77
CA PHE A 44 -7.26 -0.12 -3.21
C PHE A 44 -7.09 -0.08 -4.73
N GLY A 45 -7.60 0.97 -5.38
CA GLY A 45 -7.52 1.08 -6.84
C GLY A 45 -8.14 -0.14 -7.55
N HIS A 46 -7.34 -0.86 -8.30
CA HIS A 46 -7.80 -1.87 -9.27
C HIS A 46 -7.34 -3.30 -8.96
N HIS A 47 -6.86 -3.57 -7.75
CA HIS A 47 -6.48 -4.91 -7.32
C HIS A 47 -6.75 -5.13 -5.84
N SER A 48 -6.76 -6.38 -5.45
CA SER A 48 -6.92 -6.80 -4.07
C SER A 48 -5.92 -7.91 -3.76
N CYS A 49 -5.43 -7.90 -2.51
CA CYS A 49 -4.55 -8.94 -2.00
C CYS A 49 -5.05 -9.44 -0.63
N THR A 50 -4.71 -10.66 -0.29
CA THR A 50 -5.04 -11.26 1.01
C THR A 50 -3.93 -12.17 1.51
N ILE A 51 -3.69 -12.14 2.82
CA ILE A 51 -2.90 -13.15 3.53
C ILE A 51 -3.83 -14.29 3.91
N MET A 52 -3.43 -15.52 3.64
CA MET A 52 -4.20 -16.74 3.89
C MET A 52 -3.72 -17.44 5.18
N THR A 53 -4.54 -18.33 5.74
CA THR A 53 -4.19 -19.14 6.93
C THR A 53 -3.04 -20.13 6.71
N ASP A 54 -2.65 -20.40 5.47
CA ASP A 54 -1.45 -21.13 5.11
C ASP A 54 -0.22 -20.21 4.90
N TYR A 55 -0.38 -18.92 5.28
CA TYR A 55 0.64 -17.88 5.15
C TYR A 55 1.06 -17.57 3.70
N THR A 56 0.23 -17.89 2.73
CA THR A 56 0.43 -17.43 1.35
C THR A 56 -0.23 -16.06 1.12
N VAL A 57 0.34 -15.27 0.24
CA VAL A 57 -0.28 -14.05 -0.28
C VAL A 57 -0.94 -14.38 -1.60
N LYS A 58 -2.21 -14.01 -1.74
CA LYS A 58 -2.97 -14.12 -2.98
C LYS A 58 -3.46 -12.77 -3.44
N CYS A 59 -3.20 -12.42 -4.69
CA CYS A 59 -3.64 -11.17 -5.31
C CYS A 59 -4.47 -11.44 -6.56
N TRP A 60 -5.40 -10.54 -6.88
CA TRP A 60 -6.25 -10.58 -8.06
C TRP A 60 -6.66 -9.18 -8.50
N GLY A 61 -7.20 -9.05 -9.70
CA GLY A 61 -7.56 -7.80 -10.35
C GLY A 61 -6.61 -7.43 -11.46
N GLU A 62 -6.32 -6.15 -11.61
CA GLU A 62 -5.42 -5.63 -12.62
C GLU A 62 -3.96 -6.06 -12.36
N ALA A 63 -3.24 -6.39 -13.44
CA ALA A 63 -1.85 -6.81 -13.40
C ALA A 63 -0.92 -5.94 -14.27
N GLY A 64 -1.45 -4.86 -14.87
CA GLY A 64 -0.75 -4.04 -15.87
C GLY A 64 0.61 -3.49 -15.43
N HIS A 65 0.79 -3.31 -14.13
CA HIS A 65 2.01 -2.78 -13.51
C HIS A 65 2.74 -3.77 -12.60
N GLY A 66 2.40 -5.07 -12.66
CA GLY A 66 3.01 -6.07 -11.80
C GLY A 66 2.50 -6.07 -10.35
N GLN A 67 1.44 -5.33 -10.03
CA GLN A 67 0.88 -5.17 -8.68
C GLN A 67 0.41 -6.46 -8.02
N LEU A 68 0.25 -7.55 -8.77
CA LEU A 68 -0.11 -8.87 -8.24
C LEU A 68 1.11 -9.69 -7.75
N GLY A 69 2.35 -9.25 -8.03
CA GLY A 69 3.57 -9.84 -7.48
C GLY A 69 3.99 -11.19 -8.05
N HIS A 70 3.46 -11.60 -9.21
CA HIS A 70 3.75 -12.90 -9.85
C HIS A 70 4.51 -12.76 -11.19
N GLY A 71 5.01 -11.56 -11.49
CA GLY A 71 5.83 -11.26 -12.66
C GLY A 71 5.07 -10.88 -13.92
N ALA A 72 3.73 -10.92 -13.94
CA ALA A 72 2.97 -10.42 -15.08
C ALA A 72 2.84 -8.89 -15.01
N HIS A 73 3.00 -8.25 -16.17
CA HIS A 73 2.85 -6.80 -16.39
C HIS A 73 1.76 -6.52 -17.43
N TRP A 74 0.74 -7.37 -17.54
CA TRP A 74 -0.36 -7.22 -18.49
C TRP A 74 -1.58 -8.05 -18.09
N GLY A 75 -2.75 -7.57 -18.48
CA GLY A 75 -4.02 -8.29 -18.32
C GLY A 75 -4.69 -8.10 -16.96
N TRP A 76 -5.69 -8.92 -16.73
CA TRP A 76 -6.50 -8.96 -15.52
C TRP A 76 -6.59 -10.40 -15.04
N HIS A 77 -6.54 -10.58 -13.73
CA HIS A 77 -6.67 -11.89 -13.12
C HIS A 77 -7.93 -11.95 -12.26
N THR A 78 -8.93 -12.67 -12.76
CA THR A 78 -10.23 -12.87 -12.10
C THR A 78 -10.15 -13.81 -10.91
N ASN A 79 -9.10 -14.64 -10.87
CA ASN A 79 -8.82 -15.59 -9.80
C ASN A 79 -7.57 -15.16 -9.03
N PRO A 80 -7.55 -15.35 -7.71
CA PRO A 80 -6.39 -15.05 -6.89
C PRO A 80 -5.15 -15.85 -7.30
N PHE A 81 -4.04 -15.14 -7.56
CA PHE A 81 -2.72 -15.69 -7.83
C PHE A 81 -1.80 -15.54 -6.62
N PHE A 82 -0.83 -16.44 -6.50
CA PHE A 82 0.20 -16.33 -5.47
C PHE A 82 1.20 -15.23 -5.83
N ALA A 83 1.39 -14.26 -4.94
CA ALA A 83 2.59 -13.43 -4.97
C ALA A 83 3.79 -14.29 -4.60
N VAL A 84 4.82 -14.28 -5.45
CA VAL A 84 5.95 -15.20 -5.33
C VAL A 84 6.92 -14.69 -4.26
N MET A 85 6.89 -15.33 -3.10
CA MET A 85 7.84 -15.13 -2.02
C MET A 85 8.53 -16.44 -1.64
N GLY A 86 9.72 -16.33 -1.06
CA GLY A 86 10.48 -17.46 -0.55
C GLY A 86 9.89 -18.04 0.77
N ASN A 87 10.76 -18.56 1.64
CA ASN A 87 10.36 -19.17 2.92
C ASN A 87 10.17 -18.13 4.04
N VAL A 88 9.38 -17.09 3.81
CA VAL A 88 9.04 -16.05 4.79
C VAL A 88 7.52 -15.94 4.93
N THR A 89 7.06 -15.61 6.13
CA THR A 89 5.64 -15.57 6.48
C THR A 89 5.14 -14.12 6.44
N PRO A 90 4.14 -13.78 5.61
CA PRO A 90 3.55 -12.45 5.60
C PRO A 90 2.78 -12.20 6.92
N ILE A 91 2.96 -11.02 7.51
CA ILE A 91 2.28 -10.60 8.74
C ILE A 91 1.40 -9.36 8.55
N GLU A 92 1.63 -8.56 7.50
CA GLU A 92 0.82 -7.41 7.14
C GLU A 92 0.86 -7.17 5.64
N ILE A 93 -0.22 -6.68 5.04
CA ILE A 93 -0.31 -6.36 3.63
C ILE A 93 -1.10 -5.06 3.40
N ALA A 94 -0.63 -4.23 2.48
CA ALA A 94 -1.31 -3.00 2.06
C ALA A 94 -1.30 -2.88 0.54
N ALA A 95 -2.33 -2.22 -0.02
CA ALA A 95 -2.49 -1.98 -1.45
C ALA A 95 -2.65 -0.48 -1.73
N GLY A 96 -1.95 0.03 -2.76
CA GLY A 96 -2.14 1.34 -3.37
C GLY A 96 -2.90 1.24 -4.69
N TYR A 97 -2.82 2.26 -5.58
CA TYR A 97 -3.50 2.18 -6.89
C TYR A 97 -2.98 1.02 -7.73
N HIS A 98 -1.68 0.94 -7.94
CA HIS A 98 -1.05 -0.07 -8.78
C HIS A 98 0.20 -0.68 -8.14
N HIS A 99 0.31 -0.61 -6.79
CA HIS A 99 1.41 -1.22 -6.06
C HIS A 99 0.93 -1.85 -4.76
N THR A 100 1.72 -2.77 -4.25
CA THR A 100 1.42 -3.54 -3.04
C THR A 100 2.67 -3.60 -2.18
N CYS A 101 2.51 -3.52 -0.86
CA CYS A 101 3.58 -3.77 0.09
C CYS A 101 3.14 -4.78 1.15
N SER A 102 4.08 -5.55 1.68
CA SER A 102 3.83 -6.52 2.75
C SER A 102 5.03 -6.59 3.69
N ILE A 103 4.76 -6.72 4.98
CA ILE A 103 5.76 -6.99 6.02
C ILE A 103 5.75 -8.49 6.29
N TYR A 104 6.93 -9.08 6.51
CA TYR A 104 7.11 -10.50 6.77
C TYR A 104 7.69 -10.76 8.16
N ASP A 105 7.66 -12.01 8.61
CA ASP A 105 8.14 -12.45 9.94
C ASP A 105 9.65 -12.30 10.14
N ASP A 106 10.42 -12.10 9.06
CA ASP A 106 11.81 -11.69 9.09
C ASP A 106 11.99 -10.17 9.35
N LEU A 107 10.86 -9.45 9.59
CA LEU A 107 10.75 -8.01 9.82
C LEU A 107 11.21 -7.15 8.64
N ASN A 108 11.33 -7.74 7.47
CA ASN A 108 11.60 -7.03 6.23
C ASN A 108 10.30 -6.54 5.57
N LEU A 109 10.40 -5.38 4.93
CA LEU A 109 9.36 -4.80 4.10
C LEU A 109 9.66 -5.09 2.64
N TYR A 110 8.68 -5.62 1.92
CA TYR A 110 8.74 -5.85 0.49
C TYR A 110 7.63 -5.09 -0.21
N CYS A 111 7.93 -4.46 -1.33
CA CYS A 111 6.95 -3.80 -2.19
C CYS A 111 7.11 -4.23 -3.64
N TRP A 112 6.02 -4.14 -4.41
CA TRP A 112 5.98 -4.48 -5.84
C TRP A 112 4.86 -3.73 -6.54
N GLY A 113 4.89 -3.72 -7.88
CA GLY A 113 3.94 -3.03 -8.73
C GLY A 113 4.55 -1.82 -9.42
N ASP A 114 3.70 -0.86 -9.75
CA ASP A 114 4.08 0.42 -10.38
C ASP A 114 5.12 1.18 -9.56
N ASN A 115 6.10 1.73 -10.26
CA ASN A 115 7.18 2.49 -9.65
C ASN A 115 7.48 3.80 -10.40
N LEU A 116 6.57 4.28 -11.23
CA LEU A 116 6.76 5.51 -12.02
C LEU A 116 7.09 6.72 -11.15
N ASN A 117 6.48 6.81 -9.96
CA ASN A 117 6.70 7.87 -8.98
C ASN A 117 7.66 7.47 -7.84
N GLY A 118 8.26 6.28 -7.90
CA GLY A 118 9.10 5.74 -6.84
C GLY A 118 8.33 5.05 -5.70
N GLN A 119 7.04 4.73 -5.88
CA GLN A 119 6.15 4.17 -4.85
C GLN A 119 6.53 2.79 -4.35
N VAL A 120 7.34 2.03 -5.08
CA VAL A 120 7.96 0.78 -4.59
C VAL A 120 9.05 1.07 -3.56
N GLY A 121 9.84 2.15 -3.71
CA GLY A 121 10.85 2.54 -2.70
C GLY A 121 12.20 1.82 -2.82
N ASN A 122 12.51 1.22 -3.97
CA ASN A 122 13.67 0.36 -4.21
C ASN A 122 14.89 1.11 -4.79
N ASN A 123 14.88 2.45 -4.75
CA ASN A 123 15.91 3.32 -5.33
C ASN A 123 16.04 3.27 -6.87
N ALA A 124 15.04 2.76 -7.58
CA ALA A 124 14.99 2.82 -9.03
C ALA A 124 14.70 4.25 -9.53
N SER A 125 15.01 4.54 -10.79
CA SER A 125 14.78 5.85 -11.37
C SER A 125 13.29 6.22 -11.41
N ILE A 126 12.97 7.46 -11.04
CA ILE A 126 11.62 8.00 -11.16
C ILE A 126 11.37 8.42 -12.62
N GLY A 127 10.15 8.20 -13.10
CA GLY A 127 9.71 8.59 -14.44
C GLY A 127 10.10 7.64 -15.57
N ASP A 128 10.66 6.48 -15.26
CA ASP A 128 10.93 5.42 -16.24
C ASP A 128 9.80 4.38 -16.22
N GLU A 129 9.04 4.27 -17.30
CA GLU A 129 7.92 3.33 -17.46
C GLU A 129 8.34 1.84 -17.42
N HIS A 130 9.65 1.55 -17.36
CA HIS A 130 10.20 0.20 -17.37
C HIS A 130 10.70 -0.27 -15.98
N VAL A 131 10.44 0.51 -14.92
CA VAL A 131 10.93 0.20 -13.57
C VAL A 131 9.90 -0.48 -12.65
N ASP A 132 8.75 -0.90 -13.20
CA ASP A 132 7.75 -1.64 -12.44
C ASP A 132 8.35 -2.91 -11.83
N ALA A 133 8.09 -3.13 -10.55
CA ALA A 133 8.54 -4.32 -9.84
C ALA A 133 7.47 -5.42 -9.92
N GLY A 134 7.61 -6.33 -10.88
CA GLY A 134 6.68 -7.45 -11.07
C GLY A 134 6.72 -8.51 -9.97
N TYR A 135 7.76 -8.48 -9.12
CA TYR A 135 7.95 -9.38 -7.98
C TYR A 135 8.22 -8.59 -6.70
N PRO A 136 7.86 -9.15 -5.52
CA PRO A 136 8.20 -8.55 -4.25
C PRO A 136 9.69 -8.22 -4.14
N THR A 137 9.99 -6.94 -3.91
CA THR A 137 11.35 -6.38 -3.85
C THR A 137 11.60 -5.86 -2.45
N LEU A 138 12.75 -6.24 -1.85
CA LEU A 138 13.16 -5.79 -0.53
C LEU A 138 13.38 -4.27 -0.51
N ILE A 139 12.77 -3.59 0.47
CA ILE A 139 12.85 -2.13 0.61
C ILE A 139 13.93 -1.77 1.64
N PRO A 140 14.90 -0.91 1.27
CA PRO A 140 15.98 -0.53 2.16
C PRO A 140 15.46 0.41 3.26
N LEU A 141 15.31 -0.12 4.47
CA LEU A 141 15.06 0.68 5.67
C LEU A 141 16.38 1.12 6.32
N PRO A 142 16.40 2.19 7.15
CA PRO A 142 17.60 2.59 7.89
C PRO A 142 18.17 1.44 8.71
N GLN A 143 19.51 1.43 8.92
CA GLN A 143 20.17 0.38 9.68
C GLN A 143 19.55 0.16 11.06
N ASN A 144 19.30 -1.10 11.40
CA ASN A 144 18.71 -1.55 12.67
C ASN A 144 17.26 -1.04 12.89
N GLN A 145 16.54 -0.71 11.84
CA GLN A 145 15.12 -0.39 11.90
C GLN A 145 14.31 -1.40 11.12
N THR A 146 13.16 -1.77 11.67
CA THR A 146 12.19 -2.66 11.07
C THR A 146 10.85 -1.95 10.93
N ALA A 147 10.07 -2.29 9.91
CA ALA A 147 8.70 -1.80 9.76
C ALA A 147 7.77 -2.63 10.65
N VAL A 148 6.91 -1.94 11.39
CA VAL A 148 5.85 -2.58 12.22
C VAL A 148 4.45 -2.31 11.67
N ALA A 149 4.31 -1.38 10.73
CA ALA A 149 3.09 -1.15 9.96
C ALA A 149 3.42 -0.55 8.60
N VAL A 150 2.64 -0.88 7.58
CA VAL A 150 2.72 -0.32 6.23
C VAL A 150 1.34 0.15 5.76
N ASN A 151 1.28 1.34 5.18
CA ASN A 151 0.05 1.93 4.68
C ASN A 151 0.30 2.54 3.30
N LEU A 152 -0.59 2.28 2.37
CA LEU A 152 -0.52 2.76 1.00
C LEU A 152 -1.74 3.58 0.64
N GLY A 153 -1.57 4.56 -0.23
CA GLY A 153 -2.68 5.34 -0.77
C GLY A 153 -2.28 6.04 -2.07
N GLY A 154 -3.11 5.92 -3.10
CA GLY A 154 -2.72 6.41 -4.43
C GLY A 154 -1.40 5.79 -4.88
N ASP A 155 -0.42 6.66 -5.18
CA ASP A 155 0.94 6.30 -5.57
C ASP A 155 1.96 6.65 -4.46
N SER A 156 1.54 6.61 -3.20
CA SER A 156 2.38 6.90 -2.04
C SER A 156 2.38 5.72 -1.07
N SER A 157 3.51 5.49 -0.45
CA SER A 157 3.74 4.44 0.54
C SER A 157 4.28 5.04 1.83
N CYS A 158 3.82 4.55 2.98
CA CYS A 158 4.34 4.94 4.29
C CYS A 158 4.50 3.71 5.20
N ALA A 159 5.52 3.73 6.04
CA ALA A 159 5.75 2.72 7.07
C ALA A 159 5.94 3.38 8.44
N ILE A 160 5.46 2.71 9.48
CA ILE A 160 5.81 2.99 10.87
C ILE A 160 6.93 2.02 11.25
N LEU A 161 8.00 2.56 11.84
CA LEU A 161 9.14 1.79 12.30
C LEU A 161 9.00 1.40 13.78
N GLU A 162 9.74 0.39 14.21
CA GLU A 162 9.70 -0.14 15.58
C GLU A 162 9.99 0.94 16.65
N ASN A 163 10.80 1.95 16.32
CA ASN A 163 11.06 3.07 17.22
C ASN A 163 9.94 4.12 17.25
N GLY A 164 8.84 3.90 16.54
CA GLY A 164 7.70 4.80 16.43
C GLY A 164 7.88 5.98 15.46
N SER A 165 9.00 6.03 14.72
CA SER A 165 9.16 7.01 13.64
C SER A 165 8.45 6.55 12.37
N GLY A 166 8.17 7.49 11.45
CA GLY A 166 7.55 7.20 10.15
C GLY A 166 8.47 7.52 9.00
N MET A 167 8.30 6.76 7.93
CA MET A 167 8.94 7.00 6.64
C MET A 167 7.91 6.93 5.53
N CYS A 168 7.98 7.85 4.55
CA CYS A 168 7.11 7.83 3.37
C CYS A 168 7.93 7.97 2.08
N TRP A 169 7.39 7.46 0.97
CA TRP A 169 8.00 7.50 -0.36
C TRP A 169 6.93 7.40 -1.46
N GLY A 170 7.32 7.65 -2.71
CA GLY A 170 6.41 7.69 -3.86
C GLY A 170 6.07 9.11 -4.29
N TYR A 171 4.85 9.31 -4.76
CA TYR A 171 4.31 10.56 -5.27
C TYR A 171 4.17 11.63 -4.17
N ASN A 172 4.56 12.89 -4.47
CA ASN A 172 4.63 13.96 -3.48
C ASN A 172 4.27 15.38 -3.98
N GLU A 173 3.67 15.55 -5.13
CA GLU A 173 3.38 16.92 -5.65
C GLU A 173 2.48 17.76 -4.73
N ASN A 174 1.74 17.14 -3.82
CA ASN A 174 0.90 17.82 -2.84
C ASN A 174 1.51 17.83 -1.43
N GLY A 175 2.76 17.38 -1.26
CA GLY A 175 3.41 17.28 0.05
C GLY A 175 2.90 16.11 0.91
N GLN A 176 2.19 15.12 0.33
CA GLN A 176 1.59 14.00 1.05
C GLN A 176 2.59 13.06 1.72
N LEU A 177 3.87 13.11 1.36
CA LEU A 177 4.91 12.35 2.06
C LEU A 177 5.32 12.95 3.40
N GLY A 178 5.01 14.23 3.67
CA GLY A 178 5.29 14.87 4.96
C GLY A 178 6.78 15.02 5.29
N ASP A 179 7.64 15.05 4.28
CA ASP A 179 9.08 15.29 4.41
C ASP A 179 9.46 16.79 4.33
N GLY A 180 8.45 17.68 4.28
CA GLY A 180 8.60 19.13 4.16
C GLY A 180 8.85 19.61 2.74
N THR A 181 8.75 18.73 1.74
CA THR A 181 8.93 19.03 0.31
C THR A 181 7.70 18.62 -0.52
N ASP A 182 7.74 18.90 -1.82
CA ASP A 182 6.82 18.44 -2.84
C ASP A 182 7.49 17.53 -3.89
N THR A 183 8.65 16.97 -3.55
CA THR A 183 9.47 16.15 -4.45
C THR A 183 9.19 14.67 -4.22
N HIS A 184 8.96 13.92 -5.30
CA HIS A 184 8.81 12.45 -5.26
C HIS A 184 10.04 11.79 -4.65
N ARG A 185 9.84 10.67 -3.96
CA ARG A 185 10.90 9.89 -3.31
C ARG A 185 10.88 8.44 -3.79
N ASN A 186 12.01 7.96 -4.28
CA ASN A 186 12.19 6.56 -4.68
C ASN A 186 12.82 5.68 -3.59
N VAL A 187 12.96 6.22 -2.38
CA VAL A 187 13.41 5.52 -1.17
C VAL A 187 12.62 5.99 0.04
N PRO A 188 12.44 5.14 1.07
CA PRO A 188 11.85 5.56 2.33
C PRO A 188 12.54 6.80 2.91
N THR A 189 11.76 7.88 3.09
CA THR A 189 12.24 9.19 3.54
C THR A 189 11.56 9.56 4.85
N PRO A 190 12.30 10.04 5.87
CA PRO A 190 11.74 10.35 7.18
C PRO A 190 10.67 11.43 7.13
N LEU A 191 9.60 11.25 7.91
CA LEU A 191 8.62 12.29 8.18
C LEU A 191 9.26 13.43 8.99
N THR A 192 9.11 14.67 8.51
CA THR A 192 9.55 15.87 9.24
C THR A 192 8.39 16.62 9.88
N VAL A 193 7.15 16.30 9.49
CA VAL A 193 5.92 16.92 9.98
C VAL A 193 5.53 16.49 11.41
N ILE A 194 6.09 15.37 11.89
CA ILE A 194 5.81 14.86 13.24
C ILE A 194 6.79 15.50 14.22
N PRO A 195 6.31 16.07 15.35
CA PRO A 195 7.19 16.63 16.37
C PRO A 195 8.19 15.59 16.91
N GLN A 196 9.46 15.98 17.10
CA GLN A 196 10.54 15.07 17.51
C GLN A 196 10.33 14.32 18.83
N ASN A 197 9.43 14.82 19.68
CA ASN A 197 9.08 14.23 20.97
C ASN A 197 7.81 13.37 20.90
N ARG A 198 7.36 13.01 19.71
CA ARG A 198 6.18 12.18 19.46
C ARG A 198 6.52 10.98 18.60
N THR A 199 5.75 9.94 18.80
CA THR A 199 5.79 8.72 17.97
C THR A 199 4.44 8.49 17.31
N LEU A 200 4.45 7.73 16.23
CA LEU A 200 3.26 7.34 15.49
C LEU A 200 2.59 6.14 16.15
N ALA A 201 1.29 6.25 16.40
CA ALA A 201 0.44 5.13 16.78
C ALA A 201 -0.26 4.51 15.56
N ALA A 202 -0.61 5.34 14.55
CA ALA A 202 -1.20 4.87 13.28
C ALA A 202 -0.97 5.88 12.17
N LEU A 203 -1.01 5.40 10.92
CA LEU A 203 -1.04 6.19 9.69
C LEU A 203 -2.25 5.83 8.85
N ALA A 204 -2.79 6.81 8.14
CA ALA A 204 -3.78 6.60 7.09
C ALA A 204 -3.34 7.41 5.87
N VAL A 205 -3.01 6.71 4.80
CA VAL A 205 -2.52 7.31 3.55
C VAL A 205 -3.68 7.32 2.55
N GLY A 206 -4.08 8.51 2.13
CA GLY A 206 -5.04 8.71 1.04
C GLY A 206 -4.34 8.89 -0.30
N THR A 207 -5.11 9.26 -1.33
CA THR A 207 -4.54 9.50 -2.68
C THR A 207 -3.52 10.64 -2.67
N ASN A 208 -3.86 11.77 -2.05
CA ASN A 208 -3.04 12.98 -2.06
C ASN A 208 -2.89 13.61 -0.67
N SER A 209 -3.33 12.94 0.37
CA SER A 209 -3.22 13.43 1.75
C SER A 209 -2.94 12.27 2.71
N THR A 210 -2.29 12.57 3.82
CA THR A 210 -1.93 11.60 4.84
C THR A 210 -2.34 12.14 6.21
N CYS A 211 -2.86 11.27 7.07
CA CYS A 211 -3.13 11.60 8.47
C CYS A 211 -2.44 10.60 9.39
N ALA A 212 -2.03 11.06 10.55
CA ALA A 212 -1.41 10.26 11.59
C ALA A 212 -2.14 10.42 12.92
N ILE A 213 -2.18 9.34 13.69
CA ILE A 213 -2.49 9.37 15.12
C ILE A 213 -1.15 9.28 15.86
N LEU A 214 -0.92 10.21 16.79
CA LEU A 214 0.29 10.25 17.60
C LEU A 214 0.09 9.51 18.92
N ASP A 215 1.18 9.22 19.62
CA ASP A 215 1.24 8.53 20.93
C ASP A 215 0.39 9.17 22.02
N ASN A 216 0.10 10.46 21.91
CA ASN A 216 -0.76 11.20 22.85
C ASN A 216 -2.23 11.26 22.41
N GLY A 217 -2.61 10.60 21.33
CA GLY A 217 -3.96 10.60 20.76
C GLY A 217 -4.30 11.81 19.90
N SER A 218 -3.39 12.75 19.68
CA SER A 218 -3.63 13.84 18.72
C SER A 218 -3.55 13.34 17.28
N VAL A 219 -4.26 14.01 16.38
CA VAL A 219 -4.26 13.75 14.94
C VAL A 219 -3.50 14.86 14.23
N ALA A 220 -2.68 14.49 13.26
CA ALA A 220 -1.99 15.41 12.37
C ALA A 220 -2.24 14.98 10.91
N CYS A 221 -2.63 15.93 10.05
CA CYS A 221 -2.85 15.66 8.62
C CYS A 221 -1.98 16.59 7.77
N TRP A 222 -1.60 16.12 6.56
CA TRP A 222 -0.81 16.88 5.59
C TRP A 222 -1.08 16.40 4.17
N GLY A 223 -0.62 17.17 3.17
CA GLY A 223 -0.90 16.93 1.77
C GLY A 223 -1.98 17.85 1.22
N LEU A 224 -2.77 17.36 0.28
CA LEU A 224 -3.88 18.09 -0.36
C LEU A 224 -5.07 18.25 0.60
N ASN A 225 -5.64 19.47 0.63
CA ASN A 225 -6.80 19.81 1.46
C ASN A 225 -7.86 20.66 0.72
N ASP A 226 -7.90 20.62 -0.58
CA ASP A 226 -8.79 21.44 -1.43
C ASP A 226 -10.29 21.12 -1.25
N MET A 227 -10.61 19.96 -0.67
CA MET A 227 -11.97 19.53 -0.32
C MET A 227 -12.21 19.44 1.20
N GLY A 228 -11.29 19.97 2.02
CA GLY A 228 -11.38 19.93 3.48
C GLY A 228 -11.03 18.56 4.09
N GLN A 229 -10.15 17.79 3.45
CA GLN A 229 -9.77 16.42 3.85
C GLN A 229 -9.17 16.36 5.26
N PHE A 230 -8.58 17.47 5.76
CA PHE A 230 -8.01 17.54 7.11
C PHE A 230 -9.06 17.63 8.22
N GLY A 231 -10.29 18.08 7.89
CA GLY A 231 -11.36 18.25 8.88
C GLY A 231 -11.13 19.40 9.87
N ASP A 232 -10.17 20.29 9.61
CA ASP A 232 -9.79 21.44 10.44
C ASP A 232 -10.59 22.72 10.16
N GLY A 233 -11.57 22.63 9.23
CA GLY A 233 -12.38 23.76 8.78
C GLY A 233 -11.72 24.64 7.73
N THR A 234 -10.56 24.26 7.22
CA THR A 234 -9.85 24.95 6.12
C THR A 234 -9.87 24.16 4.81
N TYR A 235 -9.43 24.82 3.73
CA TYR A 235 -9.20 24.22 2.41
C TYR A 235 -7.76 24.46 1.94
N THR A 236 -6.84 24.67 2.90
CA THR A 236 -5.44 24.97 2.61
C THR A 236 -4.62 23.70 2.69
N SER A 237 -4.01 23.31 1.57
CA SER A 237 -3.04 22.20 1.51
C SER A 237 -1.77 22.54 2.27
N SER A 238 -1.09 21.55 2.81
CA SER A 238 0.13 21.75 3.58
C SER A 238 1.09 20.57 3.41
N ASN A 239 2.37 20.85 3.19
CA ASN A 239 3.46 19.87 3.29
C ASN A 239 4.05 19.78 4.71
N SER A 240 3.44 20.49 5.66
CA SER A 240 3.70 20.41 7.10
C SER A 240 2.40 20.04 7.82
N SER A 241 2.48 19.44 9.01
CA SER A 241 1.27 19.04 9.74
C SER A 241 0.37 20.23 10.06
N ALA A 242 -0.90 20.14 9.64
CA ALA A 242 -1.97 20.94 10.24
C ALA A 242 -2.33 20.29 11.57
N ALA A 243 -2.35 21.07 12.65
CA ALA A 243 -2.66 20.62 14.01
C ALA A 243 -4.15 20.69 14.28
#